data_379839a1fb95398e8cdbd59377bdc7ea
#
_entry.id   379839a1fb95398e8cdbd59377bdc7ea
#
_cell.length_a   1.000
_cell.length_b   1.000
_cell.length_c   1.000
_cell.angle_alpha   90.00
_cell.angle_beta   90.00
_cell.angle_gamma   90.00
#
_symmetry.space_group_name_H-M   'P 1'
#
loop_
_entity.id
_entity.type
_entity.pdbx_description
1 polymer ?
#
loop_
_entity_poly.entity_id
_entity_poly.type
_entity_poly.pdbx_seq_one_letter_code
_entity_poly.pdbx_strand_id
1 'polypeptide(L)'
;KPGLTTIIVIIGCFSWMGIARLIRGETLAAKERDYVIYAKFIGIPPFKIIVRHILPSVLPTLIVAASASISGAIMTESALSFLGMGIQQPMASWGSLLQNAQSSLQRAPYMAILPGLFVVFTVYSFNNLGDLIKSILQREV
;
A
#
# COMPACT_ATOMS: atom_id res chain seq x y z
N LYS A 1 15.13 -19.49 11.50
CA LYS A 1 13.69 -19.31 11.22
C LYS A 1 13.48 -17.87 10.76
N PRO A 2 12.76 -17.62 9.67
CA PRO A 2 12.49 -16.26 9.23
C PRO A 2 11.69 -15.54 10.31
N GLY A 3 12.28 -14.48 10.86
CA GLY A 3 11.61 -13.63 11.85
C GLY A 3 10.81 -12.53 11.18
N LEU A 4 10.04 -11.77 11.95
CA LEU A 4 9.27 -10.59 11.51
C LEU A 4 10.12 -9.66 10.62
N THR A 5 11.36 -9.40 11.02
CA THR A 5 12.30 -8.55 10.28
C THR A 5 12.58 -9.06 8.87
N THR A 6 12.73 -10.36 8.69
CA THR A 6 12.97 -10.98 7.38
C THR A 6 11.78 -10.76 6.44
N ILE A 7 10.54 -10.93 6.94
CA ILE A 7 9.31 -10.72 6.16
C ILE A 7 9.18 -9.26 5.76
N ILE A 8 9.40 -8.32 6.69
CA ILE A 8 9.34 -6.88 6.43
C ILE A 8 10.35 -6.48 5.35
N VAL A 9 11.60 -6.95 5.45
CA VAL A 9 12.65 -6.65 4.47
C VAL A 9 12.30 -7.21 3.09
N ILE A 10 11.83 -8.45 3.01
CA ILE A 10 11.45 -9.06 1.72
C ILE A 10 10.29 -8.29 1.08
N ILE A 11 9.20 -8.06 1.82
CA ILE A 11 8.04 -7.33 1.30
C ILE A 11 8.47 -5.92 0.88
N GLY A 12 9.24 -5.19 1.69
CA GLY A 12 9.71 -3.85 1.40
C GLY A 12 10.61 -3.79 0.17
N CYS A 13 11.54 -4.72 0.01
CA CYS A 13 12.45 -4.77 -1.14
C CYS A 13 11.75 -5.04 -2.48
N PHE A 14 10.63 -5.75 -2.48
CA PHE A 14 9.95 -6.11 -3.74
C PHE A 14 8.73 -5.25 -4.06
N SER A 15 8.06 -4.67 -3.07
CA SER A 15 6.82 -3.91 -3.30
C SER A 15 7.03 -2.55 -3.98
N TRP A 16 8.19 -1.91 -3.81
CA TRP A 16 8.47 -0.58 -4.36
C TRP A 16 8.53 -0.55 -5.89
N MET A 17 8.91 -1.67 -6.54
CA MET A 17 9.06 -1.73 -8.00
C MET A 17 7.73 -1.47 -8.74
N GLY A 18 6.62 -1.95 -8.19
CA GLY A 18 5.28 -1.72 -8.74
C GLY A 18 4.90 -0.24 -8.71
N ILE A 19 5.10 0.39 -7.54
CA ILE A 19 4.84 1.82 -7.34
C ILE A 19 5.74 2.66 -8.25
N ALA A 20 7.02 2.34 -8.33
CA ALA A 20 7.96 3.06 -9.16
C ALA A 20 7.56 3.04 -10.66
N ARG A 21 7.08 1.90 -11.17
CA ARG A 21 6.57 1.82 -12.55
C ARG A 21 5.30 2.63 -12.75
N LEU A 22 4.36 2.58 -11.80
CA LEU A 22 3.13 3.36 -11.86
C LEU A 22 3.44 4.85 -11.88
N ILE A 23 4.25 5.33 -10.94
CA ILE A 23 4.60 6.75 -10.82
C ILE A 23 5.42 7.24 -12.02
N ARG A 24 6.28 6.38 -12.59
CA ARG A 24 6.98 6.70 -13.83
C ARG A 24 5.99 6.93 -14.99
N GLY A 25 4.98 6.07 -15.14
CA GLY A 25 3.94 6.22 -16.16
C GLY A 25 3.17 7.53 -16.00
N GLU A 26 2.69 7.83 -14.79
CA GLU A 26 2.00 9.08 -14.46
C GLU A 26 2.88 10.32 -14.70
N THR A 27 4.16 10.24 -14.35
CA THR A 27 5.12 11.34 -14.57
C THR A 27 5.35 11.58 -16.06
N LEU A 28 5.42 10.55 -16.88
CA LEU A 28 5.55 10.68 -18.32
C LEU A 28 4.29 11.34 -18.92
N ALA A 29 3.11 10.88 -18.53
CA ALA A 29 1.86 11.49 -18.96
C ALA A 29 1.73 12.96 -18.50
N ALA A 30 2.15 13.27 -17.28
CA ALA A 30 2.15 14.65 -16.77
C ALA A 30 3.09 15.57 -17.55
N LYS A 31 4.22 15.07 -18.05
CA LYS A 31 5.17 15.85 -18.87
C LYS A 31 4.59 16.32 -20.22
N GLU A 32 3.60 15.61 -20.75
CA GLU A 32 2.95 15.90 -22.03
C GLU A 32 1.75 16.84 -21.89
N ARG A 33 1.38 17.21 -20.65
CA ARG A 33 0.29 18.15 -20.41
C ARG A 33 0.68 19.58 -20.80
N ASP A 34 -0.28 20.34 -21.35
CA ASP A 34 -0.09 21.68 -21.88
C ASP A 34 0.56 22.65 -20.90
N TYR A 35 0.18 22.61 -19.62
CA TYR A 35 0.75 23.49 -18.61
C TYR A 35 2.25 23.20 -18.34
N VAL A 36 2.70 21.96 -18.52
CA VAL A 36 4.13 21.60 -18.39
C VAL A 36 4.90 22.03 -19.63
N ILE A 37 4.30 21.84 -20.81
CA ILE A 37 4.90 22.29 -22.07
C ILE A 37 5.04 23.80 -22.08
N TYR A 38 4.00 24.53 -21.66
CA TYR A 38 4.04 25.98 -21.53
C TYR A 38 5.11 26.45 -20.54
N ALA A 39 5.19 25.82 -19.38
CA ALA A 39 6.23 26.12 -18.37
C ALA A 39 7.66 25.95 -18.90
N LYS A 40 7.88 24.95 -19.74
CA LYS A 40 9.17 24.75 -20.42
C LYS A 40 9.42 25.86 -21.44
N PHE A 41 8.41 26.25 -22.18
CA PHE A 41 8.53 27.25 -23.24
C PHE A 41 8.93 28.63 -22.69
N ILE A 42 8.40 29.01 -21.53
CA ILE A 42 8.76 30.26 -20.85
C ILE A 42 10.07 30.18 -20.04
N GLY A 43 10.83 29.07 -20.16
CA GLY A 43 12.17 28.93 -19.58
C GLY A 43 12.21 28.59 -18.09
N ILE A 44 11.12 28.05 -17.48
CA ILE A 44 11.16 27.63 -16.08
C ILE A 44 12.13 26.45 -15.92
N PRO A 45 13.05 26.48 -14.93
CA PRO A 45 14.01 25.42 -14.73
C PRO A 45 13.32 24.08 -14.42
N PRO A 46 13.84 22.94 -14.93
CA PRO A 46 13.18 21.63 -14.86
C PRO A 46 12.88 21.18 -13.43
N PHE A 47 13.73 21.50 -12.48
CA PHE A 47 13.51 21.19 -11.07
C PHE A 47 12.23 21.87 -10.52
N LYS A 48 12.03 23.13 -10.87
CA LYS A 48 10.85 23.91 -10.46
C LYS A 48 9.57 23.38 -11.11
N ILE A 49 9.66 22.90 -12.37
CA ILE A 49 8.55 22.25 -13.07
C ILE A 49 8.17 20.94 -12.34
N ILE A 50 9.16 20.14 -11.96
CA ILE A 50 8.89 18.89 -11.24
C ILE A 50 8.17 19.16 -9.91
N VAL A 51 8.72 20.05 -9.08
CA VAL A 51 8.20 20.28 -7.73
C VAL A 51 6.85 21.00 -7.73
N ARG A 52 6.63 21.95 -8.66
CA ARG A 52 5.45 22.82 -8.64
C ARG A 52 4.29 22.35 -9.54
N HIS A 53 4.59 21.52 -10.54
CA HIS A 53 3.58 21.10 -11.52
C HIS A 53 3.42 19.57 -11.59
N ILE A 54 4.52 18.81 -11.69
CA ILE A 54 4.44 17.38 -11.86
C ILE A 54 4.13 16.68 -10.52
N LEU A 55 4.88 16.99 -9.48
CA LEU A 55 4.73 16.34 -8.17
C LEU A 55 3.30 16.46 -7.60
N PRO A 56 2.67 17.65 -7.57
CA PRO A 56 1.28 17.76 -7.10
C PRO A 56 0.29 16.97 -7.95
N SER A 57 0.49 16.88 -9.27
CA SER A 57 -0.41 16.14 -10.16
C SER A 57 -0.31 14.62 -10.00
N VAL A 58 0.85 14.10 -9.58
CA VAL A 58 1.11 12.68 -9.38
C VAL A 58 0.84 12.25 -7.93
N LEU A 59 0.85 13.19 -6.98
CA LEU A 59 0.68 12.92 -5.55
C LEU A 59 -0.60 12.15 -5.20
N PRO A 60 -1.78 12.44 -5.77
CA PRO A 60 -3.00 11.68 -5.49
C PRO A 60 -2.86 10.19 -5.86
N THR A 61 -2.27 9.89 -7.01
CA THR A 61 -2.00 8.52 -7.45
C THR A 61 -1.00 7.81 -6.54
N LEU A 62 0.05 8.53 -6.08
CA LEU A 62 1.03 8.00 -5.14
C LEU A 62 0.39 7.60 -3.80
N ILE A 63 -0.51 8.42 -3.27
CA ILE A 63 -1.19 8.15 -1.99
C ILE A 63 -2.07 6.91 -2.10
N VAL A 64 -2.85 6.77 -3.16
CA VAL A 64 -3.68 5.57 -3.39
C VAL A 64 -2.79 4.33 -3.54
N ALA A 65 -1.72 4.42 -4.31
CA ALA A 65 -0.78 3.31 -4.48
C ALA A 65 -0.10 2.91 -3.17
N ALA A 66 0.26 3.88 -2.32
CA ALA A 66 0.83 3.62 -0.99
C ALA A 66 -0.20 2.92 -0.08
N SER A 67 -1.44 3.40 -0.02
CA SER A 67 -2.52 2.79 0.77
C SER A 67 -2.81 1.36 0.32
N ALA A 68 -2.88 1.11 -0.99
CA ALA A 68 -3.06 -0.21 -1.56
C ALA A 68 -1.87 -1.13 -1.22
N SER A 69 -0.64 -0.61 -1.20
CA SER A 69 0.55 -1.38 -0.84
C SER A 69 0.57 -1.78 0.63
N ILE A 70 0.10 -0.92 1.54
CA ILE A 70 -0.07 -1.26 2.96
C ILE A 70 -1.08 -2.41 3.09
N SER A 71 -2.21 -2.31 2.42
CA SER A 71 -3.24 -3.35 2.39
C SER A 71 -2.69 -4.66 1.84
N GLY A 72 -1.93 -4.62 0.75
CA GLY A 72 -1.27 -5.77 0.15
C GLY A 72 -0.23 -6.42 1.08
N ALA A 73 0.54 -5.62 1.81
CA ALA A 73 1.52 -6.12 2.78
C ALA A 73 0.85 -6.86 3.95
N ILE A 74 -0.27 -6.30 4.48
CA ILE A 74 -1.06 -6.93 5.54
C ILE A 74 -1.62 -8.28 5.06
N MET A 75 -2.18 -8.33 3.86
CA MET A 75 -2.71 -9.56 3.28
C MET A 75 -1.61 -10.61 3.05
N THR A 76 -0.46 -10.19 2.53
CA THR A 76 0.68 -11.09 2.28
C THR A 76 1.24 -11.65 3.59
N GLU A 77 1.44 -10.80 4.61
CA GLU A 77 1.88 -11.23 5.95
C GLU A 77 0.88 -12.22 6.55
N SER A 78 -0.42 -11.90 6.52
CA SER A 78 -1.46 -12.75 7.06
C SER A 78 -1.52 -14.11 6.36
N ALA A 79 -1.35 -14.14 5.04
CA ALA A 79 -1.30 -15.39 4.27
C ALA A 79 -0.06 -16.22 4.61
N LEU A 80 1.12 -15.61 4.70
CA LEU A 80 2.36 -16.29 5.07
C LEU A 80 2.30 -16.84 6.50
N SER A 81 1.77 -16.06 7.44
CA SER A 81 1.59 -16.48 8.82
C SER A 81 0.57 -17.61 8.94
N PHE A 82 -0.53 -17.56 8.18
CA PHE A 82 -1.53 -18.62 8.11
C PHE A 82 -0.94 -19.94 7.59
N LEU A 83 -0.01 -19.89 6.64
CA LEU A 83 0.71 -21.05 6.11
C LEU A 83 1.85 -21.53 7.02
N GLY A 84 2.06 -20.88 8.18
CA GLY A 84 3.13 -21.23 9.12
C GLY A 84 4.52 -20.73 8.76
N MET A 85 4.65 -19.94 7.71
CA MET A 85 5.91 -19.33 7.26
C MET A 85 6.11 -17.89 7.77
N GLY A 86 5.17 -17.39 8.56
CA GLY A 86 5.15 -16.02 9.06
C GLY A 86 5.67 -15.87 10.49
N ILE A 87 4.99 -14.99 11.23
CA ILE A 87 5.31 -14.65 12.61
C ILE A 87 5.03 -15.84 13.52
N GLN A 88 6.06 -16.23 14.30
CA GLN A 88 5.96 -17.34 15.25
C GLN A 88 5.98 -16.82 16.70
N GLN A 89 5.42 -17.65 17.61
CA GLN A 89 5.43 -17.36 19.04
C GLN A 89 6.85 -17.02 19.55
N PRO A 90 6.96 -16.06 20.49
CA PRO A 90 5.90 -15.47 21.31
C PRO A 90 5.14 -14.31 20.66
N MET A 91 5.49 -13.86 19.45
CA MET A 91 4.79 -12.80 18.75
C MET A 91 3.53 -13.36 18.07
N ALA A 92 2.48 -12.56 18.04
CA ALA A 92 1.22 -12.89 17.39
C ALA A 92 0.88 -11.90 16.29
N SER A 93 0.32 -12.41 15.18
CA SER A 93 -0.30 -11.62 14.13
C SER A 93 -1.70 -12.17 13.85
N TRP A 94 -2.52 -11.43 13.11
CA TRP A 94 -3.84 -11.92 12.74
C TRP A 94 -3.76 -13.21 11.90
N GLY A 95 -2.74 -13.33 11.05
CA GLY A 95 -2.49 -14.55 10.29
C GLY A 95 -2.12 -15.75 11.17
N SER A 96 -1.28 -15.54 12.19
CA SER A 96 -0.92 -16.62 13.14
C SER A 96 -2.10 -17.02 14.03
N LEU A 97 -2.99 -16.07 14.38
CA LEU A 97 -4.24 -16.38 15.09
C LEU A 97 -5.18 -17.23 14.21
N LEU A 98 -5.30 -16.89 12.92
CA LEU A 98 -6.07 -17.68 11.96
C LEU A 98 -5.50 -19.10 11.82
N GLN A 99 -4.18 -19.25 11.77
CA GLN A 99 -3.53 -20.56 11.74
C GLN A 99 -3.88 -21.41 12.97
N ASN A 100 -3.75 -20.84 14.15
CA ASN A 100 -4.06 -21.54 15.41
C ASN A 100 -5.56 -21.91 15.51
N ALA A 101 -6.43 -21.09 14.94
CA ALA A 101 -7.88 -21.34 14.95
C ALA A 101 -8.28 -22.57 14.09
N GLN A 102 -7.44 -22.99 13.13
CA GLN A 102 -7.76 -24.15 12.26
C GLN A 102 -8.08 -25.41 13.06
N SER A 103 -7.32 -25.71 14.11
CA SER A 103 -7.53 -26.88 14.94
C SER A 103 -8.82 -26.85 15.79
N SER A 104 -9.37 -25.67 15.97
CA SER A 104 -10.54 -25.42 16.82
C SER A 104 -11.79 -25.02 16.06
N LEU A 105 -11.76 -24.99 14.71
CA LEU A 105 -12.85 -24.50 13.87
C LEU A 105 -14.20 -25.18 14.15
N GLN A 106 -14.19 -26.47 14.42
CA GLN A 106 -15.41 -27.23 14.70
C GLN A 106 -16.03 -26.91 16.06
N ARG A 107 -15.20 -26.51 17.04
CA ARG A 107 -15.63 -26.25 18.43
C ARG A 107 -15.83 -24.76 18.71
N ALA A 108 -15.02 -23.92 18.09
CA ALA A 108 -14.97 -22.48 18.37
C ALA A 108 -14.73 -21.67 17.07
N PRO A 109 -15.70 -21.60 16.15
CA PRO A 109 -15.52 -20.90 14.87
C PRO A 109 -15.23 -19.40 15.01
N TYR A 110 -15.63 -18.77 16.11
CA TYR A 110 -15.37 -17.37 16.39
C TYR A 110 -13.85 -17.05 16.51
N MET A 111 -13.01 -18.04 16.85
CA MET A 111 -11.55 -17.86 16.92
C MET A 111 -10.93 -17.57 15.54
N ALA A 112 -11.56 -17.98 14.46
CA ALA A 112 -11.15 -17.65 13.10
C ALA A 112 -11.89 -16.41 12.57
N ILE A 113 -13.15 -16.24 12.92
CA ILE A 113 -13.98 -15.11 12.41
C ILE A 113 -13.44 -13.77 12.91
N LEU A 114 -13.08 -13.66 14.20
CA LEU A 114 -12.61 -12.41 14.80
C LEU A 114 -11.33 -11.88 14.13
N PRO A 115 -10.21 -12.60 14.05
CA PRO A 115 -9.02 -12.09 13.38
C PRO A 115 -9.24 -11.86 11.88
N GLY A 116 -10.06 -12.68 11.22
CA GLY A 116 -10.42 -12.48 9.82
C GLY A 116 -11.16 -11.16 9.61
N LEU A 117 -12.10 -10.81 10.46
CA LEU A 117 -12.81 -9.52 10.43
C LEU A 117 -11.83 -8.35 10.65
N PHE A 118 -10.89 -8.47 11.60
CA PHE A 118 -9.89 -7.41 11.82
C PHE A 118 -9.02 -7.17 10.59
N VAL A 119 -8.59 -8.22 9.90
CA VAL A 119 -7.84 -8.08 8.63
C VAL A 119 -8.70 -7.33 7.60
N VAL A 120 -9.94 -7.75 7.39
CA VAL A 120 -10.86 -7.13 6.41
C VAL A 120 -11.10 -5.64 6.75
N PHE A 121 -11.42 -5.33 8.00
CA PHE A 121 -11.65 -3.94 8.43
C PHE A 121 -10.42 -3.07 8.27
N THR A 122 -9.24 -3.59 8.58
CA THR A 122 -8.00 -2.83 8.45
C THR A 122 -7.69 -2.54 6.98
N VAL A 123 -7.76 -3.55 6.10
CA VAL A 123 -7.56 -3.39 4.66
C VAL A 123 -8.57 -2.40 4.08
N TYR A 124 -9.84 -2.53 4.44
CA TYR A 124 -10.90 -1.63 4.00
C TYR A 124 -10.65 -0.18 4.46
N SER A 125 -10.25 0.01 5.72
CA SER A 125 -9.97 1.34 6.26
C SER A 125 -8.80 2.03 5.55
N PHE A 126 -7.70 1.31 5.29
CA PHE A 126 -6.56 1.87 4.57
C PHE A 126 -6.90 2.24 3.13
N ASN A 127 -7.65 1.42 2.42
CA ASN A 127 -8.07 1.72 1.05
C ASN A 127 -9.01 2.94 1.01
N ASN A 128 -10.00 3.00 1.90
CA ASN A 128 -10.89 4.17 2.00
C ASN A 128 -10.16 5.45 2.36
N LEU A 129 -9.19 5.39 3.28
CA LEU A 129 -8.35 6.54 3.61
C LEU A 129 -7.58 7.05 2.38
N GLY A 130 -6.99 6.15 1.59
CA GLY A 130 -6.32 6.50 0.35
C GLY A 130 -7.22 7.21 -0.65
N ASP A 131 -8.43 6.68 -0.86
CA ASP A 131 -9.41 7.25 -1.78
C ASP A 131 -9.95 8.61 -1.28
N LEU A 132 -10.15 8.74 0.02
CA LEU A 132 -10.62 10.00 0.63
C LEU A 132 -9.56 11.10 0.48
N ILE A 133 -8.31 10.81 0.78
CA ILE A 133 -7.22 11.78 0.61
C ILE A 133 -7.06 12.16 -0.85
N LYS A 134 -7.15 11.19 -1.78
CA LYS A 134 -7.15 11.46 -3.23
C LYS A 134 -8.26 12.43 -3.61
N SER A 135 -9.48 12.20 -3.14
CA SER A 135 -10.64 13.04 -3.47
C SER A 135 -10.49 14.48 -2.96
N ILE A 136 -9.86 14.67 -1.79
CA ILE A 136 -9.57 16.00 -1.23
C ILE A 136 -8.54 16.72 -2.10
N LEU A 137 -7.41 16.04 -2.40
CA LEU A 137 -6.34 16.63 -3.20
C LEU A 137 -6.77 16.97 -4.63
N GLN A 138 -7.67 16.19 -5.21
CA GLN A 138 -8.19 16.47 -6.56
C GLN A 138 -9.19 17.65 -6.60
N ARG A 139 -9.75 18.06 -5.46
CA ARG A 139 -10.61 19.25 -5.38
C ARG A 139 -9.84 20.57 -5.25
N GLU A 140 -8.59 20.49 -4.80
CA GLU A 140 -7.75 21.68 -4.58
C GLU A 140 -6.84 22.01 -5.78
N VAL A 141 -6.78 21.12 -6.78
CA VAL A 141 -6.01 21.28 -8.02
C VAL A 141 -6.96 21.51 -9.21
#